data_a8d278c52058a53d38d528a8b564f493
#
_entry.id   a8d278c52058a53d38d528a8b564f493
#
_cell.length_a   1.000
_cell.length_b   1.000
_cell.length_c   1.000
_cell.angle_alpha   90.00
_cell.angle_beta   90.00
_cell.angle_gamma   90.00
#
_symmetry.space_group_name_H-M   'P 1'
#
loop_
_entity.id
_entity.type
_entity.pdbx_description
1 polymer ?
#
loop_
_entity_poly.entity_id
_entity_poly.type
_entity_poly.pdbx_seq_one_letter_code
_entity_poly.pdbx_strand_id
1 'polypeptide(L)'
;QNIEVRHVKTYAANKAPSNSALGSITLEMSNSMVLLPKIPMKRRYFDERVGWFARGQTDYGLKDQRSKTVKYLDRYRLEVKDEDIEKFKRGELVEPKKQIVYYVDRATPKEWVPYIIQGVNDWQVAFEAAGFKNAIIGKMAPTAEEDPEYSPEDVRYSVIRYLASPIPNANGPHVSDPRSGEILESDI
;
A
#
# COMPACT_ATOMS: atom_id res chain seq x y z
N GLN A 1 -11.54 -0.96 9.43
CA GLN A 1 -12.86 -1.01 8.77
C GLN A 1 -12.81 -0.23 7.47
N ASN A 2 -13.44 -0.77 6.44
CA ASN A 2 -13.48 -0.25 5.10
C ASN A 2 -14.93 -0.26 4.60
N ILE A 3 -15.32 0.73 3.82
CA ILE A 3 -16.60 0.75 3.12
C ILE A 3 -16.28 0.92 1.64
N GLU A 4 -16.74 -0.03 0.84
CA GLU A 4 -16.59 -0.04 -0.61
C GLU A 4 -17.90 0.38 -1.26
N VAL A 5 -17.87 1.43 -2.07
CA VAL A 5 -19.02 1.86 -2.87
C VAL A 5 -18.73 1.61 -4.35
N ARG A 6 -19.37 0.59 -4.90
CA ARG A 6 -19.28 0.26 -6.33
C ARG A 6 -20.43 0.87 -7.09
N HIS A 7 -20.16 1.43 -8.25
CA HIS A 7 -21.18 1.93 -9.15
C HIS A 7 -20.78 1.76 -10.61
N VAL A 8 -21.75 1.46 -11.44
CA VAL A 8 -21.59 1.36 -12.90
C VAL A 8 -22.24 2.59 -13.51
N LYS A 9 -21.49 3.33 -14.32
CA LYS A 9 -21.98 4.53 -15.01
C LYS A 9 -21.58 4.52 -16.48
N THR A 10 -22.50 4.98 -17.32
CA THR A 10 -22.25 5.18 -18.74
C THR A 10 -22.05 6.67 -19.01
N TYR A 11 -20.95 7.00 -19.66
CA TYR A 11 -20.58 8.36 -20.04
C TYR A 11 -20.58 8.50 -21.56
N ALA A 12 -20.94 9.68 -22.03
CA ALA A 12 -20.70 10.06 -23.43
C ALA A 12 -19.17 10.15 -23.66
N ALA A 13 -18.70 9.52 -24.72
CA ALA A 13 -17.27 9.48 -25.06
C ALA A 13 -17.10 9.52 -26.57
N ASN A 14 -16.64 10.64 -27.11
CA ASN A 14 -16.44 10.81 -28.54
C ASN A 14 -15.35 9.91 -29.14
N LYS A 15 -14.45 9.40 -28.28
CA LYS A 15 -13.34 8.49 -28.63
C LYS A 15 -13.21 7.42 -27.56
N ALA A 16 -14.21 6.54 -27.44
CA ALA A 16 -14.14 5.41 -26.51
C ALA A 16 -12.98 4.46 -26.90
N PRO A 17 -12.16 4.00 -25.96
CA PRO A 17 -10.94 3.23 -26.24
C PRO A 17 -11.16 1.94 -27.04
N SER A 18 -12.29 1.25 -26.81
CA SER A 18 -12.58 -0.05 -27.43
C SER A 18 -13.57 0.02 -28.57
N ASN A 19 -14.39 1.06 -28.66
CA ASN A 19 -15.36 1.22 -29.76
C ASN A 19 -15.80 2.67 -29.91
N SER A 20 -15.11 3.41 -30.78
CA SER A 20 -15.40 4.83 -31.04
C SER A 20 -16.76 5.04 -31.75
N ALA A 21 -17.35 3.99 -32.34
CA ALA A 21 -18.64 4.11 -33.05
C ALA A 21 -19.84 4.22 -32.11
N LEU A 22 -19.73 3.76 -30.86
CA LEU A 22 -20.83 3.79 -29.91
C LEU A 22 -21.05 5.16 -29.25
N GLY A 23 -20.07 6.06 -29.29
CA GLY A 23 -20.18 7.38 -28.67
C GLY A 23 -20.36 7.38 -27.16
N SER A 24 -20.18 6.22 -26.50
CA SER A 24 -20.33 6.07 -25.06
C SER A 24 -19.39 5.01 -24.51
N ILE A 25 -19.07 5.10 -23.22
CA ILE A 25 -18.28 4.13 -22.45
C ILE A 25 -18.96 3.86 -21.12
N THR A 26 -19.06 2.59 -20.74
CA THR A 26 -19.53 2.18 -19.43
C THR A 26 -18.37 1.80 -18.57
N LEU A 27 -18.28 2.39 -17.38
CA LEU A 27 -17.23 2.16 -16.40
C LEU A 27 -17.85 1.65 -15.11
N GLU A 28 -17.26 0.59 -14.57
CA GLU A 28 -17.42 0.21 -13.17
C GLU A 28 -16.35 0.93 -12.36
N MET A 29 -16.77 1.60 -11.31
CA MET A 29 -15.91 2.38 -10.43
C MET A 29 -16.13 1.96 -8.98
N SER A 30 -15.04 1.86 -8.25
CA SER A 30 -15.02 1.55 -6.81
C SER A 30 -14.44 2.74 -6.05
N ASN A 31 -15.07 3.07 -4.92
CA ASN A 31 -14.57 4.12 -4.02
C ASN A 31 -14.51 3.55 -2.61
N SER A 32 -13.33 3.53 -2.05
CA SER A 32 -13.07 3.03 -0.71
C SER A 32 -13.06 4.15 0.32
N MET A 33 -13.77 3.95 1.43
CA MET A 33 -13.71 4.80 2.60
C MET A 33 -13.02 4.05 3.72
N VAL A 34 -11.85 4.51 4.10
CA VAL A 34 -10.95 3.83 5.05
C VAL A 34 -11.02 4.52 6.40
N LEU A 35 -11.29 3.74 7.45
CA LEU A 35 -11.15 4.23 8.81
C LEU A 35 -9.67 4.34 9.17
N LEU A 36 -9.20 5.57 9.32
CA LEU A 36 -7.82 5.84 9.69
C LEU A 36 -7.49 5.34 11.11
N PRO A 37 -6.24 5.00 11.41
CA PRO A 37 -5.80 4.63 12.75
C PRO A 37 -6.19 5.69 13.78
N LYS A 38 -6.71 5.26 14.94
CA LYS A 38 -7.11 6.18 16.02
C LYS A 38 -5.97 7.06 16.48
N ILE A 39 -4.77 6.49 16.57
CA ILE A 39 -3.54 7.21 16.90
C ILE A 39 -2.66 7.23 15.66
N PRO A 40 -2.44 8.40 15.02
CA PRO A 40 -1.57 8.50 13.87
C PRO A 40 -0.12 8.10 14.21
N MET A 41 0.56 7.49 13.24
CA MET A 41 1.99 7.22 13.37
C MET A 41 2.78 8.53 13.51
N LYS A 42 3.90 8.51 14.24
CA LYS A 42 4.80 9.67 14.32
C LYS A 42 5.37 9.99 12.94
N ARG A 43 5.18 11.24 12.49
CA ARG A 43 5.74 11.73 11.21
C ARG A 43 7.26 11.64 11.21
N ARG A 44 7.82 11.32 10.03
CA ARG A 44 9.24 11.49 9.72
C ARG A 44 9.35 12.50 8.58
N TYR A 45 10.03 13.60 8.81
CA TYR A 45 10.18 14.65 7.81
C TYR A 45 11.06 14.17 6.65
N PHE A 46 10.75 14.68 5.47
CA PHE A 46 11.47 14.42 4.24
C PHE A 46 12.87 15.10 4.29
N ASP A 47 13.86 14.39 3.75
CA ASP A 47 15.20 14.90 3.55
C ASP A 47 15.60 14.59 2.10
N GLU A 48 16.01 15.62 1.34
CA GLU A 48 16.33 15.49 -0.09
C GLU A 48 17.54 14.57 -0.36
N ARG A 49 18.36 14.32 0.66
CA ARG A 49 19.49 13.39 0.57
C ARG A 49 19.08 11.93 0.51
N VAL A 50 17.84 11.63 0.84
CA VAL A 50 17.30 10.26 0.86
C VAL A 50 16.15 10.18 -0.14
N GLY A 51 16.32 9.37 -1.18
CA GLY A 51 15.27 9.09 -2.18
C GLY A 51 14.13 8.28 -1.58
N TRP A 52 13.09 8.95 -1.09
CA TRP A 52 11.93 8.36 -0.47
C TRP A 52 10.65 9.00 -0.97
N PHE A 53 9.58 8.22 -1.12
CA PHE A 53 8.28 8.81 -1.40
C PHE A 53 7.82 9.65 -0.21
N ALA A 54 7.27 10.82 -0.50
CA ALA A 54 6.88 11.77 0.52
C ALA A 54 5.56 12.45 0.18
N ARG A 55 4.81 12.78 1.21
CA ARG A 55 3.56 13.52 1.12
C ARG A 55 3.78 14.97 1.55
N GLY A 56 3.33 15.90 0.70
CA GLY A 56 3.35 17.32 1.01
C GLY A 56 2.02 17.81 1.57
N GLN A 57 2.08 18.64 2.60
CA GLN A 57 0.93 19.38 3.12
C GLN A 57 1.27 20.85 3.25
N THR A 58 0.33 21.73 2.95
CA THR A 58 0.47 23.15 3.22
C THR A 58 0.08 23.43 4.67
N ASP A 59 1.04 23.90 5.46
CA ASP A 59 0.81 24.28 6.85
C ASP A 59 0.44 25.77 6.90
N TYR A 60 -0.79 26.04 7.30
CA TYR A 60 -1.33 27.38 7.51
C TYR A 60 -1.25 27.83 8.97
N GLY A 61 -0.84 26.95 9.87
CA GLY A 61 -0.75 27.22 11.31
C GLY A 61 0.59 27.80 11.76
N LEU A 62 1.50 28.09 10.83
CA LEU A 62 2.79 28.68 11.15
C LEU A 62 2.63 30.12 11.66
N LYS A 63 3.47 30.52 12.62
CA LYS A 63 3.55 31.91 13.11
C LYS A 63 4.12 32.88 12.07
N ASP A 64 4.79 32.36 11.05
CA ASP A 64 5.25 33.13 9.90
C ASP A 64 4.04 33.65 9.12
N GLN A 65 4.13 34.85 8.58
CA GLN A 65 3.03 35.48 7.82
C GLN A 65 2.83 34.86 6.41
N ARG A 66 3.16 33.60 6.26
CA ARG A 66 2.99 32.82 5.02
C ARG A 66 2.79 31.34 5.32
N SER A 67 2.05 30.66 4.47
CA SER A 67 1.98 29.20 4.51
C SER A 67 3.27 28.57 4.00
N LYS A 68 3.57 27.35 4.45
CA LYS A 68 4.74 26.58 4.04
C LYS A 68 4.35 25.14 3.72
N THR A 69 4.91 24.59 2.66
CA THR A 69 4.76 23.15 2.39
C THR A 69 5.71 22.37 3.30
N VAL A 70 5.15 21.48 4.09
CA VAL A 70 5.87 20.53 4.92
C VAL A 70 5.75 19.15 4.25
N LYS A 71 6.89 18.48 4.02
CA LYS A 71 6.94 17.13 3.45
C LYS A 71 7.32 16.11 4.52
N TYR A 72 6.68 14.96 4.51
CA TYR A 72 7.00 13.82 5.38
C TYR A 72 6.86 12.51 4.62
N LEU A 73 7.60 11.49 5.08
CA LEU A 73 7.77 10.23 4.38
C LEU A 73 6.51 9.37 4.44
N ASP A 74 6.18 8.71 3.33
CA ASP A 74 5.27 7.58 3.30
C ASP A 74 6.05 6.33 3.71
N ARG A 75 5.61 5.61 4.76
CA ARG A 75 6.29 4.43 5.29
C ARG A 75 5.35 3.51 6.06
N TYR A 76 5.69 2.25 6.14
CA TYR A 76 4.99 1.31 7.00
C TYR A 76 5.23 1.60 8.48
N ARG A 77 4.23 1.30 9.31
CA ARG A 77 4.35 1.33 10.77
C ARG A 77 5.00 0.05 11.24
N LEU A 78 6.28 0.11 11.57
CA LEU A 78 6.99 -0.97 12.24
C LEU A 78 7.21 -0.60 13.70
N GLU A 79 6.57 -1.32 14.59
CA GLU A 79 6.66 -1.13 16.04
C GLU A 79 7.13 -2.41 16.71
N VAL A 80 8.00 -2.26 17.70
CA VAL A 80 8.50 -3.36 18.52
C VAL A 80 7.40 -3.80 19.49
N LYS A 81 7.21 -5.10 19.68
CA LYS A 81 6.32 -5.66 20.71
C LYS A 81 6.85 -5.28 22.09
N ASP A 82 5.94 -5.04 23.06
CA ASP A 82 6.34 -4.54 24.37
C ASP A 82 7.29 -5.50 25.09
N GLU A 83 7.11 -6.80 24.92
CA GLU A 83 7.99 -7.86 25.45
C GLU A 83 9.38 -7.93 24.80
N ASP A 84 9.56 -7.35 23.62
CA ASP A 84 10.80 -7.40 22.85
C ASP A 84 11.62 -6.09 22.90
N ILE A 85 11.14 -5.07 23.60
CA ILE A 85 11.80 -3.75 23.67
C ILE A 85 13.26 -3.87 24.14
N GLU A 86 13.52 -4.66 25.18
CA GLU A 86 14.89 -4.82 25.71
C GLU A 86 15.80 -5.61 24.77
N LYS A 87 15.27 -6.59 24.03
CA LYS A 87 16.01 -7.29 22.98
C LYS A 87 16.39 -6.34 21.85
N PHE A 88 15.43 -5.55 21.39
CA PHE A 88 15.66 -4.56 20.33
C PHE A 88 16.71 -3.52 20.72
N LYS A 89 16.70 -3.03 21.98
CA LYS A 89 17.71 -2.11 22.51
C LYS A 89 19.11 -2.71 22.52
N ARG A 90 19.24 -4.03 22.70
CA ARG A 90 20.52 -4.75 22.63
C ARG A 90 20.98 -5.03 21.19
N GLY A 91 20.18 -4.64 20.18
CA GLY A 91 20.48 -4.89 18.77
C GLY A 91 20.07 -6.28 18.28
N GLU A 92 19.26 -7.01 19.04
CA GLU A 92 18.70 -8.29 18.60
C GLU A 92 17.55 -8.06 17.61
N LEU A 93 17.43 -8.93 16.60
CA LEU A 93 16.32 -8.90 15.66
C LEU A 93 15.03 -9.33 16.33
N VAL A 94 13.98 -8.52 16.19
CA VAL A 94 12.66 -8.78 16.75
C VAL A 94 11.58 -8.78 15.65
N GLU A 95 10.45 -9.40 15.90
CA GLU A 95 9.31 -9.32 15.00
C GLU A 95 8.51 -8.03 15.25
N PRO A 96 7.99 -7.38 14.20
CA PRO A 96 7.12 -6.22 14.37
C PRO A 96 5.77 -6.62 15.00
N LYS A 97 5.08 -5.67 15.63
CA LYS A 97 3.69 -5.86 16.10
C LYS A 97 2.76 -6.27 14.96
N LYS A 98 2.96 -5.72 13.77
CA LYS A 98 2.20 -6.04 12.55
C LYS A 98 3.17 -6.32 11.41
N GLN A 99 3.07 -7.51 10.83
CA GLN A 99 3.82 -7.92 9.66
C GLN A 99 3.25 -7.23 8.40
N ILE A 100 4.10 -6.87 7.47
CA ILE A 100 3.72 -6.42 6.13
C ILE A 100 3.47 -7.67 5.29
N VAL A 101 2.26 -7.82 4.77
CA VAL A 101 1.87 -8.99 3.99
C VAL A 101 1.43 -8.53 2.60
N TYR A 102 2.07 -9.09 1.56
CA TYR A 102 1.63 -8.94 0.18
C TYR A 102 1.01 -10.24 -0.31
N TYR A 103 -0.19 -10.15 -0.84
CA TYR A 103 -0.90 -11.26 -1.43
C TYR A 103 -0.72 -11.27 -2.95
N VAL A 104 -0.26 -12.38 -3.50
CA VAL A 104 -0.20 -12.56 -4.96
C VAL A 104 -1.57 -12.99 -5.45
N ASP A 105 -2.15 -12.20 -6.36
CA ASP A 105 -3.48 -12.49 -6.93
C ASP A 105 -3.50 -13.86 -7.60
N ARG A 106 -4.58 -14.60 -7.41
CA ARG A 106 -4.78 -15.95 -7.96
C ARG A 106 -4.88 -15.99 -9.49
N ALA A 107 -5.19 -14.85 -10.13
CA ALA A 107 -5.14 -14.71 -11.59
C ALA A 107 -3.70 -14.67 -12.15
N THR A 108 -2.69 -14.55 -11.29
CA THR A 108 -1.28 -14.56 -11.71
C THR A 108 -0.91 -15.92 -12.31
N PRO A 109 -0.25 -15.98 -13.49
CA PRO A 109 0.25 -17.23 -14.06
C PRO A 109 1.13 -17.99 -13.08
N LYS A 110 0.89 -19.29 -12.93
CA LYS A 110 1.50 -20.12 -11.89
C LYS A 110 3.03 -20.14 -11.93
N GLU A 111 3.62 -20.01 -13.11
CA GLU A 111 5.06 -19.95 -13.33
C GLU A 111 5.71 -18.70 -12.73
N TRP A 112 4.97 -17.59 -12.60
CA TRP A 112 5.50 -16.33 -12.04
C TRP A 112 5.36 -16.23 -10.53
N VAL A 113 4.39 -16.91 -9.94
CA VAL A 113 4.08 -16.83 -8.51
C VAL A 113 5.30 -17.02 -7.61
N PRO A 114 6.14 -18.07 -7.78
CA PRO A 114 7.31 -18.28 -6.92
C PRO A 114 8.28 -17.10 -6.95
N TYR A 115 8.52 -16.52 -8.13
CA TYR A 115 9.44 -15.41 -8.31
C TYR A 115 8.90 -14.12 -7.70
N ILE A 116 7.59 -13.87 -7.80
CA ILE A 116 6.96 -12.70 -7.18
C ILE A 116 7.04 -12.82 -5.65
N ILE A 117 6.70 -13.97 -5.09
CA ILE A 117 6.82 -14.23 -3.65
C ILE A 117 8.25 -14.06 -3.19
N GLN A 118 9.22 -14.59 -3.92
CA GLN A 118 10.63 -14.43 -3.62
C GLN A 118 11.03 -12.94 -3.64
N GLY A 119 10.63 -12.21 -4.69
CA GLY A 119 10.94 -10.77 -4.80
C GLY A 119 10.40 -9.94 -3.63
N VAL A 120 9.22 -10.28 -3.09
CA VAL A 120 8.72 -9.66 -1.86
C VAL A 120 9.59 -10.05 -0.65
N ASN A 121 9.93 -11.33 -0.52
CA ASN A 121 10.68 -11.84 0.63
C ASN A 121 12.14 -11.35 0.63
N ASP A 122 12.72 -11.04 -0.51
CA ASP A 122 14.09 -10.52 -0.64
C ASP A 122 14.25 -9.15 0.06
N TRP A 123 13.17 -8.41 0.24
CA TRP A 123 13.18 -7.18 1.05
C TRP A 123 13.44 -7.41 2.53
N GLN A 124 13.33 -8.64 3.01
CA GLN A 124 13.57 -8.99 4.42
C GLN A 124 14.94 -8.52 4.90
N VAL A 125 15.97 -8.59 4.06
CA VAL A 125 17.34 -8.12 4.36
C VAL A 125 17.35 -6.64 4.78
N ALA A 126 16.56 -5.79 4.10
CA ALA A 126 16.46 -4.37 4.43
C ALA A 126 15.77 -4.14 5.78
N PHE A 127 14.75 -4.94 6.10
CA PHE A 127 14.06 -4.87 7.38
C PHE A 127 14.92 -5.41 8.53
N GLU A 128 15.74 -6.43 8.30
CA GLU A 128 16.71 -6.93 9.27
C GLU A 128 17.78 -5.88 9.59
N ALA A 129 18.26 -5.15 8.57
CA ALA A 129 19.15 -4.01 8.80
C ALA A 129 18.51 -2.91 9.65
N ALA A 130 17.18 -2.83 9.67
CA ALA A 130 16.40 -1.93 10.54
C ALA A 130 16.03 -2.55 11.90
N GLY A 131 16.46 -3.80 12.18
CA GLY A 131 16.24 -4.50 13.45
C GLY A 131 15.01 -5.41 13.47
N PHE A 132 14.34 -5.64 12.33
CA PHE A 132 13.11 -6.44 12.28
C PHE A 132 13.28 -7.70 11.44
N LYS A 133 13.13 -8.88 12.03
CA LYS A 133 12.98 -10.15 11.33
C LYS A 133 11.50 -10.42 11.02
N ASN A 134 11.24 -11.19 9.97
CA ASN A 134 9.87 -11.54 9.54
C ASN A 134 8.97 -10.31 9.37
N ALA A 135 9.53 -9.18 8.94
CA ALA A 135 8.79 -7.93 8.83
C ALA A 135 7.90 -7.88 7.60
N ILE A 136 8.31 -8.53 6.51
CA ILE A 136 7.57 -8.57 5.25
C ILE A 136 7.46 -10.01 4.76
N ILE A 137 6.33 -10.35 4.12
CA ILE A 137 6.11 -11.67 3.53
C ILE A 137 5.21 -11.56 2.29
N GLY A 138 5.60 -12.26 1.24
CA GLY A 138 4.76 -12.54 0.07
C GLY A 138 4.10 -13.90 0.20
N LYS A 139 2.81 -14.01 -0.11
CA LYS A 139 2.07 -15.27 -0.13
C LYS A 139 0.91 -15.25 -1.13
N MET A 140 0.40 -16.42 -1.51
CA MET A 140 -0.80 -16.47 -2.33
C MET A 140 -1.99 -15.84 -1.63
N ALA A 141 -2.84 -15.19 -2.41
CA ALA A 141 -4.14 -14.75 -1.94
C ALA A 141 -4.98 -15.95 -1.46
N PRO A 142 -5.75 -15.81 -0.38
CA PRO A 142 -6.59 -16.88 0.12
C PRO A 142 -7.65 -17.29 -0.90
N THR A 143 -8.14 -18.51 -0.81
CA THR A 143 -9.34 -18.96 -1.52
C THR A 143 -10.58 -18.42 -0.83
N ALA A 144 -11.73 -18.47 -1.52
CA ALA A 144 -13.02 -18.13 -0.90
C ALA A 144 -13.41 -19.07 0.27
N GLU A 145 -12.82 -20.28 0.34
CA GLU A 145 -12.99 -21.20 1.45
C GLU A 145 -12.14 -20.82 2.66
N GLU A 146 -10.92 -20.30 2.43
CA GLU A 146 -9.99 -19.88 3.49
C GLU A 146 -10.38 -18.53 4.10
N ASP A 147 -10.82 -17.60 3.26
CA ASP A 147 -11.28 -16.28 3.67
C ASP A 147 -12.43 -15.80 2.74
N PRO A 148 -13.69 -16.05 3.13
CA PRO A 148 -14.84 -15.63 2.34
C PRO A 148 -15.00 -14.11 2.19
N GLU A 149 -14.36 -13.33 3.06
CA GLU A 149 -14.40 -11.87 3.03
C GLU A 149 -13.24 -11.26 2.23
N TYR A 150 -12.28 -12.06 1.79
CA TYR A 150 -11.16 -11.56 1.00
C TYR A 150 -11.63 -10.92 -0.30
N SER A 151 -11.15 -9.73 -0.56
CA SER A 151 -11.28 -9.07 -1.87
C SER A 151 -9.97 -8.34 -2.19
N PRO A 152 -9.47 -8.45 -3.43
CA PRO A 152 -8.29 -7.70 -3.85
C PRO A 152 -8.53 -6.18 -3.92
N GLU A 153 -9.78 -5.73 -3.79
CA GLU A 153 -10.16 -4.31 -3.73
C GLU A 153 -10.28 -3.81 -2.28
N ASP A 154 -10.08 -4.68 -1.29
CA ASP A 154 -10.24 -4.31 0.12
C ASP A 154 -8.92 -3.79 0.67
N VAL A 155 -8.90 -2.55 1.11
CA VAL A 155 -7.75 -1.85 1.68
C VAL A 155 -7.10 -2.54 2.90
N ARG A 156 -7.70 -3.60 3.43
CA ARG A 156 -7.08 -4.44 4.46
C ARG A 156 -5.93 -5.30 3.93
N TYR A 157 -5.89 -5.53 2.61
CA TYR A 157 -4.95 -6.42 1.94
C TYR A 157 -4.10 -5.64 0.94
N SER A 158 -2.79 -5.81 1.00
CA SER A 158 -1.90 -5.34 -0.07
C SER A 158 -1.76 -6.46 -1.10
N VAL A 159 -2.00 -6.17 -2.38
CA VAL A 159 -2.11 -7.18 -3.42
C VAL A 159 -1.17 -6.90 -4.58
N ILE A 160 -0.49 -7.94 -5.07
CA ILE A 160 0.27 -7.90 -6.32
C ILE A 160 -0.59 -8.56 -7.39
N ARG A 161 -1.00 -7.79 -8.40
CA ARG A 161 -1.93 -8.22 -9.44
C ARG A 161 -1.23 -8.30 -10.79
N TYR A 162 -1.33 -9.46 -11.42
CA TYR A 162 -0.93 -9.61 -12.81
C TYR A 162 -2.07 -9.18 -13.73
N LEU A 163 -1.95 -7.99 -14.30
CA LEU A 163 -2.92 -7.45 -15.24
C LEU A 163 -2.34 -7.51 -16.65
N ALA A 164 -2.82 -8.43 -17.47
CA ALA A 164 -2.41 -8.54 -18.85
C ALA A 164 -2.70 -7.22 -19.61
N SER A 165 -1.67 -6.61 -20.15
CA SER A 165 -1.74 -5.32 -20.84
C SER A 165 -0.77 -5.31 -22.02
N PRO A 166 -1.09 -4.61 -23.13
CA PRO A 166 -0.13 -4.40 -24.20
C PRO A 166 1.01 -3.44 -23.82
N ILE A 167 0.92 -2.77 -22.68
CA ILE A 167 1.93 -1.84 -22.18
C ILE A 167 2.78 -2.57 -21.14
N PRO A 168 4.10 -2.80 -21.41
CA PRO A 168 4.99 -3.44 -20.45
C PRO A 168 5.38 -2.45 -19.36
N ASN A 169 4.60 -2.39 -18.29
CA ASN A 169 4.87 -1.54 -17.13
C ASN A 169 4.52 -2.24 -15.82
N ALA A 170 4.94 -1.64 -14.72
CA ALA A 170 4.47 -1.94 -13.39
C ALA A 170 4.07 -0.63 -12.71
N ASN A 171 3.07 -0.66 -11.85
CA ASN A 171 2.61 0.48 -11.09
C ASN A 171 2.36 0.03 -9.66
N GLY A 172 2.84 0.78 -8.67
CA GLY A 172 2.74 0.45 -7.25
C GLY A 172 2.11 1.59 -6.45
N PRO A 173 0.81 1.88 -6.64
CA PRO A 173 0.12 2.85 -5.79
C PRO A 173 0.04 2.37 -4.35
N HIS A 174 -0.11 3.31 -3.43
CA HIS A 174 -0.38 3.00 -2.02
C HIS A 174 -1.36 4.00 -1.41
N VAL A 175 -2.12 3.53 -0.45
CA VAL A 175 -3.00 4.33 0.38
C VAL A 175 -2.30 4.63 1.68
N SER A 176 -2.17 5.90 2.03
CA SER A 176 -1.52 6.30 3.28
C SER A 176 -2.38 7.24 4.11
N ASP A 177 -2.20 7.19 5.43
CA ASP A 177 -2.81 8.13 6.36
C ASP A 177 -2.27 9.55 6.09
N PRO A 178 -3.11 10.50 5.64
CA PRO A 178 -2.67 11.85 5.30
C PRO A 178 -2.13 12.62 6.50
N ARG A 179 -2.37 12.17 7.73
CA ARG A 179 -1.88 12.82 8.95
C ARG A 179 -0.43 12.44 9.26
N SER A 180 0.05 11.29 8.79
CA SER A 180 1.32 10.71 9.25
C SER A 180 2.22 10.14 8.15
N GLY A 181 1.67 9.84 6.97
CA GLY A 181 2.35 9.09 5.91
C GLY A 181 2.44 7.59 6.20
N GLU A 182 1.64 7.06 7.15
CA GLU A 182 1.57 5.61 7.37
C GLU A 182 0.94 4.92 6.16
N ILE A 183 1.67 4.02 5.54
CA ILE A 183 1.13 3.18 4.47
C ILE A 183 0.17 2.17 5.09
N LEU A 184 -1.09 2.23 4.70
CA LEU A 184 -2.16 1.37 5.18
C LEU A 184 -2.34 0.15 4.29
N GLU A 185 -2.16 0.35 2.99
CA GLU A 185 -2.27 -0.65 1.94
C GLU A 185 -1.40 -0.22 0.75
N SER A 186 -0.95 -1.19 -0.06
CA SER A 186 -0.22 -0.94 -1.30
C SER A 186 -0.49 -2.05 -2.31
N ASP A 187 -0.94 -1.65 -3.49
CA ASP A 187 -1.14 -2.54 -4.63
C ASP A 187 -0.02 -2.39 -5.66
N ILE A 188 0.29 -3.47 -6.36
CA ILE A 188 1.32 -3.51 -7.40
C ILE A 188 0.76 -4.23 -8.63
#